data_f7d2ead1ef5df00f5f2bcf8a16e2679e
#
_entry.id   f7d2ead1ef5df00f5f2bcf8a16e2679e
#
_cell.length_a   1.000
_cell.length_b   1.000
_cell.length_c   1.000
_cell.angle_alpha   90.00
_cell.angle_beta   90.00
_cell.angle_gamma   90.00
#
_symmetry.space_group_name_H-M   'P 1'
#
loop_
_entity.id
_entity.type
_entity.pdbx_description
1 polymer ?
#
loop_
_entity_poly.entity_id
_entity_poly.type
_entity_poly.pdbx_seq_one_letter_code
_entity_poly.pdbx_strand_id
1 'polypeptide(L)'
;MANLMCICFVLLSIIVAVSGDACEGDRQDMIRECGQYQKWPAEPKLDPSNACCAVWQKANIPCLCAGVTKEKEKMWCMDKVAYVANFCKKPFSPRYKCGSHTFPSLAQ
;
A
#
# COMPACT_ATOMS: atom_id res chain seq x y z
N MET A 1 0.41 -35.92 -25.97
CA MET A 1 1.22 -34.74 -26.29
C MET A 1 0.43 -33.45 -26.29
N ALA A 2 -0.77 -33.38 -26.88
CA ALA A 2 -1.59 -32.16 -26.85
C ALA A 2 -1.95 -31.74 -25.43
N ASN A 3 -2.23 -32.71 -24.55
CA ASN A 3 -2.60 -32.41 -23.16
C ASN A 3 -1.45 -31.78 -22.37
N LEU A 4 -0.24 -32.22 -22.64
CA LEU A 4 0.94 -31.68 -21.95
C LEU A 4 1.18 -30.21 -22.34
N MET A 5 1.01 -29.87 -23.59
CA MET A 5 1.16 -28.49 -24.05
C MET A 5 0.11 -27.58 -23.43
N CYS A 6 -1.15 -28.03 -23.35
CA CYS A 6 -2.22 -27.26 -22.71
C CYS A 6 -1.92 -26.99 -21.24
N ILE A 7 -1.37 -27.97 -20.52
CA ILE A 7 -1.01 -27.80 -19.11
C ILE A 7 0.07 -26.74 -18.96
N CYS A 8 1.07 -26.73 -19.85
CA CYS A 8 2.13 -25.73 -19.80
C CYS A 8 1.59 -24.31 -20.02
N PHE A 9 0.67 -24.13 -20.95
CA PHE A 9 0.06 -22.82 -21.19
C PHE A 9 -0.72 -22.32 -19.98
N VAL A 10 -1.49 -23.21 -19.35
CA VAL A 10 -2.28 -22.87 -18.16
C VAL A 10 -1.36 -22.43 -17.01
N LEU A 11 -0.26 -23.16 -16.79
CA LEU A 11 0.70 -22.83 -15.74
C LEU A 11 1.35 -21.47 -15.97
N LEU A 12 1.73 -21.17 -17.21
CA LEU A 12 2.31 -19.88 -17.56
C LEU A 12 1.32 -18.74 -17.31
N SER A 13 0.06 -18.94 -17.67
CA SER A 13 -0.99 -17.93 -17.44
C SER A 13 -1.17 -17.64 -15.97
N ILE A 14 -1.16 -18.67 -15.13
CA ILE A 14 -1.30 -18.50 -13.67
C ILE A 14 -0.11 -17.71 -13.10
N ILE A 15 1.11 -18.01 -13.53
CA ILE A 15 2.31 -17.30 -13.06
C ILE A 15 2.24 -15.81 -13.43
N VAL A 16 1.84 -15.50 -14.66
CA VAL A 16 1.71 -14.11 -15.10
C VAL A 16 0.67 -13.37 -14.29
N ALA A 17 -0.49 -13.99 -14.04
CA ALA A 17 -1.56 -13.37 -13.26
C ALA A 17 -1.11 -13.06 -11.84
N VAL A 18 -0.41 -13.99 -11.17
CA VAL A 18 0.07 -13.80 -9.80
C VAL A 18 1.09 -12.67 -9.75
N SER A 19 2.03 -12.60 -10.70
CA SER A 19 3.06 -11.57 -10.69
C SER A 19 2.51 -10.18 -10.99
N GLY A 20 1.36 -10.06 -11.69
CA GLY A 20 0.77 -8.77 -12.02
C GLY A 20 0.00 -8.11 -10.88
N ASP A 21 -0.49 -8.91 -9.91
CA ASP A 21 -1.42 -8.42 -8.88
C ASP A 21 -0.95 -8.73 -7.47
N ALA A 22 0.36 -8.68 -7.24
CA ALA A 22 0.95 -9.13 -5.97
C ALA A 22 0.37 -8.45 -4.73
N CYS A 23 -0.03 -7.18 -4.82
CA CYS A 23 -0.60 -6.46 -3.68
C CYS A 23 -1.88 -5.69 -4.02
N GLU A 24 -2.61 -6.13 -5.03
CA GLU A 24 -3.85 -5.46 -5.44
C GLU A 24 -4.91 -5.54 -4.35
N GLY A 25 -5.05 -6.69 -3.69
CA GLY A 25 -5.97 -6.84 -2.57
C GLY A 25 -5.64 -5.88 -1.43
N ASP A 26 -4.37 -5.76 -1.07
CA ASP A 26 -3.92 -4.84 -0.05
C ASP A 26 -4.22 -3.40 -0.44
N ARG A 27 -4.02 -3.05 -1.72
CA ARG A 27 -4.31 -1.70 -2.21
C ARG A 27 -5.78 -1.37 -2.07
N GLN A 28 -6.65 -2.27 -2.49
CA GLN A 28 -8.09 -2.06 -2.39
C GLN A 28 -8.54 -1.94 -0.94
N ASP A 29 -8.02 -2.79 -0.06
CA ASP A 29 -8.32 -2.73 1.37
C ASP A 29 -7.86 -1.41 1.97
N MET A 30 -6.66 -0.96 1.61
CA MET A 30 -6.10 0.30 2.10
C MET A 30 -6.96 1.49 1.67
N ILE A 31 -7.39 1.53 0.43
CA ILE A 31 -8.25 2.59 -0.07
C ILE A 31 -9.60 2.57 0.65
N ARG A 32 -10.20 1.40 0.80
CA ARG A 32 -11.52 1.27 1.40
C ARG A 32 -11.54 1.62 2.88
N GLU A 33 -10.58 1.09 3.66
CA GLU A 33 -10.60 1.25 5.11
C GLU A 33 -9.82 2.46 5.60
N CYS A 34 -8.79 2.88 4.87
CA CYS A 34 -7.90 3.95 5.33
C CYS A 34 -7.99 5.23 4.50
N GLY A 35 -8.61 5.18 3.31
CA GLY A 35 -8.61 6.30 2.38
C GLY A 35 -9.02 7.62 3.00
N GLN A 36 -10.10 7.64 3.77
CA GLN A 36 -10.62 8.88 4.37
C GLN A 36 -9.65 9.49 5.37
N TYR A 37 -8.74 8.71 5.92
CA TYR A 37 -7.75 9.20 6.90
C TYR A 37 -6.46 9.66 6.24
N GLN A 38 -6.26 9.35 4.97
CA GLN A 38 -5.00 9.55 4.26
C GLN A 38 -5.08 10.49 3.07
N LYS A 39 -6.26 10.97 2.72
CA LYS A 39 -6.47 11.90 1.61
C LYS A 39 -6.17 13.34 2.02
N TRP A 40 -5.83 14.17 1.03
CA TRP A 40 -5.81 15.61 1.25
C TRP A 40 -7.19 16.09 1.67
N PRO A 41 -7.30 17.16 2.48
CA PRO A 41 -6.22 18.08 2.90
C PRO A 41 -5.34 17.51 4.00
N ALA A 42 -4.22 18.19 4.28
CA ALA A 42 -3.26 17.74 5.30
C ALA A 42 -3.83 17.79 6.71
N GLU A 43 -4.76 18.70 6.96
CA GLU A 43 -5.39 18.87 8.26
C GLU A 43 -6.91 18.81 8.13
N PRO A 44 -7.63 18.32 9.13
CA PRO A 44 -7.12 17.75 10.37
C PRO A 44 -6.64 16.32 10.19
N LYS A 45 -5.69 15.90 11.04
CA LYS A 45 -5.28 14.50 11.10
C LYS A 45 -6.24 13.77 12.05
N LEU A 46 -6.94 12.79 11.50
CA LEU A 46 -7.92 12.01 12.24
C LEU A 46 -7.34 10.66 12.62
N ASP A 47 -7.70 10.20 13.83
CA ASP A 47 -7.28 8.87 14.25
C ASP A 47 -8.01 7.81 13.40
N PRO A 48 -7.27 6.86 12.84
CA PRO A 48 -7.87 5.83 11.99
C PRO A 48 -8.69 4.84 12.80
N SER A 49 -9.63 4.19 12.11
CA SER A 49 -10.45 3.14 12.71
C SER A 49 -9.63 1.87 12.96
N ASN A 50 -10.19 0.99 13.79
CA ASN A 50 -9.59 -0.33 14.00
C ASN A 50 -9.49 -1.12 12.71
N ALA A 51 -10.46 -0.98 11.81
CA ALA A 51 -10.43 -1.65 10.51
C ALA A 51 -9.26 -1.17 9.66
N CYS A 52 -8.99 0.14 9.68
CA CYS A 52 -7.84 0.70 8.97
C CYS A 52 -6.53 0.16 9.55
N CYS A 53 -6.39 0.14 10.87
CA CYS A 53 -5.19 -0.40 11.50
C CYS A 53 -4.99 -1.89 11.21
N ALA A 54 -6.08 -2.66 11.12
CA ALA A 54 -5.99 -4.08 10.74
C ALA A 54 -5.40 -4.24 9.34
N VAL A 55 -5.78 -3.36 8.41
CA VAL A 55 -5.20 -3.37 7.07
C VAL A 55 -3.70 -3.07 7.14
N TRP A 56 -3.31 -2.04 7.90
CA TRP A 56 -1.90 -1.68 8.06
C TRP A 56 -1.07 -2.84 8.61
N GLN A 57 -1.62 -3.60 9.57
CA GLN A 57 -0.89 -4.70 10.19
C GLN A 57 -0.60 -5.84 9.21
N LYS A 58 -1.48 -6.10 8.26
CA LYS A 58 -1.32 -7.23 7.33
C LYS A 58 -0.77 -6.83 5.95
N ALA A 59 -0.82 -5.56 5.58
CA ALA A 59 -0.49 -5.11 4.24
C ALA A 59 1.00 -5.23 3.94
N ASN A 60 1.30 -5.53 2.68
CA ASN A 60 2.67 -5.50 2.17
C ASN A 60 3.02 -4.06 1.81
N ILE A 61 3.51 -3.31 2.78
CA ILE A 61 3.79 -1.89 2.62
C ILE A 61 4.85 -1.62 1.54
N PRO A 62 5.96 -2.37 1.47
CA PRO A 62 6.92 -2.14 0.38
C PRO A 62 6.30 -2.28 -1.00
N CYS A 63 5.41 -3.25 -1.19
CA CYS A 63 4.71 -3.44 -2.46
C CYS A 63 3.79 -2.27 -2.77
N LEU A 64 3.03 -1.81 -1.77
CA LEU A 64 2.14 -0.67 -1.93
C LEU A 64 2.93 0.60 -2.25
N CYS A 65 4.04 0.83 -1.56
CA CYS A 65 4.90 1.99 -1.80
C CYS A 65 5.51 1.98 -3.20
N ALA A 66 5.89 0.80 -3.69
CA ALA A 66 6.42 0.67 -5.04
C ALA A 66 5.40 1.09 -6.10
N GLY A 67 4.10 0.98 -5.79
CA GLY A 67 3.03 1.38 -6.69
C GLY A 67 2.61 2.85 -6.57
N VAL A 68 3.23 3.63 -5.68
CA VAL A 68 2.88 5.04 -5.51
C VAL A 68 3.61 5.88 -6.55
N THR A 69 2.85 6.47 -7.46
CA THR A 69 3.36 7.37 -8.49
C THR A 69 3.18 8.81 -8.05
N LYS A 70 3.81 9.75 -8.77
CA LYS A 70 3.62 11.17 -8.50
C LYS A 70 2.16 11.58 -8.64
N GLU A 71 1.43 10.94 -9.56
CA GLU A 71 0.01 11.19 -9.73
C GLU A 71 -0.78 10.78 -8.49
N LYS A 72 -0.45 9.63 -7.93
CA LYS A 72 -1.12 9.16 -6.70
C LYS A 72 -0.78 10.02 -5.49
N GLU A 73 0.43 10.56 -5.44
CA GLU A 73 0.81 11.46 -4.35
C GLU A 73 0.01 12.76 -4.34
N LYS A 74 -0.59 13.13 -5.47
CA LYS A 74 -1.48 14.30 -5.52
C LYS A 74 -2.81 14.03 -4.81
N MET A 75 -3.23 12.77 -4.76
CA MET A 75 -4.46 12.37 -4.05
C MET A 75 -4.19 12.04 -2.58
N TRP A 76 -3.06 11.44 -2.29
CA TRP A 76 -2.72 10.98 -0.96
C TRP A 76 -1.79 11.96 -0.26
N CYS A 77 -2.18 12.36 0.94
CA CYS A 77 -1.33 13.20 1.78
C CYS A 77 -0.35 12.30 2.53
N MET A 78 0.91 12.30 2.12
CA MET A 78 1.90 11.40 2.69
C MET A 78 2.15 11.68 4.18
N ASP A 79 1.98 12.92 4.65
CA ASP A 79 2.04 13.22 6.08
C ASP A 79 0.94 12.51 6.86
N LYS A 80 -0.27 12.43 6.29
CA LYS A 80 -1.36 11.67 6.90
C LYS A 80 -1.10 10.18 6.85
N VAL A 81 -0.49 9.69 5.78
CA VAL A 81 -0.11 8.28 5.68
C VAL A 81 0.86 7.93 6.82
N ALA A 82 1.85 8.79 7.07
CA ALA A 82 2.78 8.58 8.18
C ALA A 82 2.07 8.63 9.54
N TYR A 83 1.12 9.56 9.70
CA TYR A 83 0.32 9.65 10.93
C TYR A 83 -0.44 8.36 11.20
N VAL A 84 -1.14 7.84 10.18
CA VAL A 84 -1.90 6.60 10.31
C VAL A 84 -0.98 5.43 10.62
N ALA A 85 0.15 5.33 9.93
CA ALA A 85 1.14 4.29 10.18
C ALA A 85 1.61 4.29 11.64
N ASN A 86 1.95 5.48 12.16
CA ASN A 86 2.37 5.64 13.55
C ASN A 86 1.26 5.25 14.51
N PHE A 87 0.05 5.71 14.25
CA PHE A 87 -1.11 5.39 15.08
C PHE A 87 -1.36 3.90 15.15
N CYS A 88 -1.24 3.22 14.02
CA CYS A 88 -1.47 1.77 13.91
C CYS A 88 -0.24 0.95 14.35
N LYS A 89 0.78 1.59 14.92
CA LYS A 89 1.98 0.94 15.45
C LYS A 89 2.81 0.22 14.41
N LYS A 90 2.81 0.76 13.19
CA LYS A 90 3.61 0.23 12.08
C LYS A 90 4.28 1.40 11.35
N PRO A 91 5.10 2.19 12.06
CA PRO A 91 5.70 3.39 11.48
C PRO A 91 6.71 3.05 10.40
N PHE A 92 6.89 3.99 9.48
CA PHE A 92 7.95 3.88 8.48
C PHE A 92 9.32 4.08 9.15
N SER A 93 10.31 3.35 8.65
CA SER A 93 11.69 3.56 9.09
C SER A 93 12.13 4.98 8.73
N PRO A 94 13.06 5.59 9.50
CA PRO A 94 13.59 6.90 9.14
C PRO A 94 14.15 6.88 7.71
N ARG A 95 13.83 7.90 6.93
CA ARG A 95 14.28 8.06 5.55
C ARG A 95 13.74 6.98 4.60
N TYR A 96 12.70 6.26 5.00
CA TYR A 96 12.07 5.30 4.11
C TYR A 96 11.43 6.02 2.92
N LYS A 97 11.68 5.52 1.73
CA LYS A 97 11.14 6.11 0.51
C LYS A 97 9.93 5.34 0.03
N CYS A 98 8.78 6.02 -0.05
CA CYS A 98 7.53 5.46 -0.54
C CYS A 98 7.15 6.22 -1.81
N GLY A 99 7.30 5.58 -2.96
CA GLY A 99 7.22 6.30 -4.23
C GLY A 99 8.35 7.30 -4.34
N SER A 100 8.03 8.56 -4.63
CA SER A 100 9.02 9.64 -4.66
C SER A 100 9.15 10.37 -3.32
N HIS A 101 8.28 10.04 -2.36
CA HIS A 101 8.27 10.67 -1.05
C HIS A 101 9.21 9.97 -0.09
N THR A 102 10.02 10.75 0.63
CA THR A 102 10.91 10.24 1.67
C THR A 102 10.38 10.69 3.02
N PHE A 103 10.08 9.73 3.90
CA PHE A 103 9.57 10.06 5.23
C PHE A 103 10.70 10.58 6.12
N PRO A 104 10.40 11.59 6.97
CA PRO A 104 11.42 12.13 7.88
C PRO A 104 11.75 11.15 9.01
N SER A 105 12.72 11.52 9.82
CA SER A 105 13.08 10.75 11.00
C SER A 105 11.91 10.68 11.99
N LEU A 106 11.75 9.52 12.65
CA LEU A 106 10.71 9.32 13.66
C LEU A 106 10.94 10.15 14.93
N ALA A 107 12.11 10.75 15.09
CA ALA A 107 12.41 11.55 16.25
C ALA A 107 11.59 12.84 16.32
N GLN A 108 10.86 13.10 15.29
CA GLN A 108 9.95 14.23 15.27
C GLN A 108 8.56 13.78 15.76
#